data_109e37776f6692abdf25e78bd8fc778f
#
_entry.id   109e37776f6692abdf25e78bd8fc778f
#
_cell.length_a   1.000
_cell.length_b   1.000
_cell.length_c   1.000
_cell.angle_alpha   90.00
_cell.angle_beta   90.00
_cell.angle_gamma   90.00
#
_symmetry.space_group_name_H-M   'P 1'
#
loop_
_entity.id
_entity.type
_entity.pdbx_description
1 polymer ?
#
loop_
_entity_poly.entity_id
_entity_poly.type
_entity_poly.pdbx_seq_one_letter_code
_entity_poly.pdbx_strand_id
1 'polypeptide(L)'
;MNIALLGFGTVGKGVYDIAANHPQLQVTRVLCRRELTLPDAAVTHSIDDIINDPNVDTVVEVMGGLHPAWDYVKAAILAGKNVVTANKALVNHFYDELLPLVEQTGVKFRCTAAVGGGIGWLTELERCLRVDTISKVGGIMNGTCNYILDNMTRNGLDYAVALRVLLVLKLVRL
;
A
#
# COMPACT_ATOMS: atom_id res chain seq x y z
N MET A 1 -2.93 -1.97 18.76
CA MET A 1 -2.48 -2.71 17.57
C MET A 1 -1.09 -2.24 17.21
N ASN A 2 -0.14 -3.16 17.22
CA ASN A 2 1.25 -2.87 16.91
C ASN A 2 1.54 -3.13 15.43
N ILE A 3 2.12 -2.14 14.79
CA ILE A 3 2.35 -2.10 13.34
C ILE A 3 3.84 -2.15 13.04
N ALA A 4 4.22 -2.97 12.08
CA ALA A 4 5.51 -2.88 11.41
C ALA A 4 5.32 -2.26 10.02
N LEU A 5 6.13 -1.28 9.66
CA LEU A 5 6.15 -0.66 8.34
C LEU A 5 7.23 -1.27 7.46
N LEU A 6 6.88 -1.73 6.28
CA LEU A 6 7.82 -2.09 5.22
C LEU A 6 7.91 -0.93 4.23
N GLY A 7 8.97 -0.13 4.37
CA GLY A 7 9.20 1.08 3.60
C GLY A 7 8.88 2.36 4.39
N PHE A 8 9.78 3.35 4.26
CA PHE A 8 9.66 4.66 4.91
C PHE A 8 9.88 5.79 3.91
N GLY A 9 9.14 5.72 2.79
CA GLY A 9 8.97 6.80 1.81
C GLY A 9 7.83 7.72 2.21
N THR A 10 7.30 8.49 1.26
CA THR A 10 6.18 9.43 1.48
C THR A 10 4.97 8.76 2.14
N VAL A 11 4.57 7.58 1.64
CA VAL A 11 3.40 6.86 2.19
C VAL A 11 3.71 6.30 3.58
N GLY A 12 4.87 5.65 3.77
CA GLY A 12 5.27 5.09 5.06
C GLY A 12 5.41 6.14 6.16
N LYS A 13 5.98 7.30 5.83
CA LYS A 13 6.02 8.44 6.74
C LYS A 13 4.61 8.92 7.11
N GLY A 14 3.71 9.05 6.14
CA GLY A 14 2.31 9.43 6.40
C GLY A 14 1.59 8.44 7.31
N VAL A 15 1.81 7.13 7.14
CA VAL A 15 1.25 6.10 8.04
C VAL A 15 1.83 6.25 9.46
N TYR A 16 3.13 6.48 9.57
CA TYR A 16 3.80 6.72 10.86
C TYR A 16 3.23 7.93 11.59
N ASP A 17 3.11 9.07 10.90
CA ASP A 17 2.57 10.31 11.45
C ASP A 17 1.11 10.17 11.91
N ILE A 18 0.29 9.44 11.14
CA ILE A 18 -1.10 9.14 11.51
C ILE A 18 -1.16 8.22 12.74
N ALA A 19 -0.36 7.16 12.76
CA ALA A 19 -0.34 6.21 13.87
C ALA A 19 0.12 6.86 15.17
N ALA A 20 1.10 7.76 15.13
CA ALA A 20 1.57 8.52 16.30
C ALA A 20 0.48 9.37 16.96
N ASN A 21 -0.54 9.77 16.20
CA ASN A 21 -1.68 10.56 16.70
C ASN A 21 -2.94 9.71 16.95
N HIS A 22 -2.85 8.38 16.85
CA HIS A 22 -4.01 7.51 17.01
C HIS A 22 -3.85 6.60 18.24
N PRO A 23 -4.74 6.69 19.25
CA PRO A 23 -4.53 6.04 20.55
C PRO A 23 -4.49 4.49 20.51
N GLN A 24 -4.97 3.89 19.43
CA GLN A 24 -5.03 2.43 19.28
C GLN A 24 -3.97 1.86 18.34
N LEU A 25 -3.16 2.72 17.73
CA LEU A 25 -2.12 2.33 16.77
C LEU A 25 -0.75 2.70 17.29
N GLN A 26 0.21 1.81 17.14
CA GLN A 26 1.60 2.08 17.44
C GLN A 26 2.49 1.45 16.37
N VAL A 27 3.33 2.26 15.75
CA VAL A 27 4.40 1.73 14.90
C VAL A 27 5.55 1.34 15.81
N THR A 28 5.87 0.04 15.85
CA THR A 28 6.94 -0.49 16.70
C THR A 28 8.20 -0.83 15.92
N ARG A 29 8.06 -1.14 14.62
CA ARG A 29 9.16 -1.49 13.73
C ARG A 29 9.04 -0.81 12.39
N VAL A 30 10.17 -0.40 11.82
CA VAL A 30 10.25 0.15 10.46
C VAL A 30 11.39 -0.51 9.71
N LEU A 31 11.07 -1.22 8.64
CA LEU A 31 12.04 -1.77 7.72
C LEU A 31 12.31 -0.78 6.60
N CYS A 32 13.52 -0.28 6.52
CA CYS A 32 13.95 0.60 5.43
C CYS A 32 15.45 0.43 5.15
N ARG A 33 15.88 0.85 3.96
CA ARG A 33 17.30 0.76 3.53
C ARG A 33 18.18 1.89 4.06
N ARG A 34 17.56 2.98 4.51
CA ARG A 34 18.26 4.17 4.98
C ARG A 34 18.50 4.06 6.48
N GLU A 35 19.63 4.57 6.93
CA GLU A 35 19.83 4.86 8.34
C GLU A 35 18.81 5.93 8.79
N LEU A 36 18.07 5.61 9.81
CA LEU A 36 17.00 6.45 10.32
C LEU A 36 16.88 6.23 11.84
N THR A 37 16.63 7.29 12.57
CA THR A 37 16.31 7.21 14.00
C THR A 37 14.89 7.72 14.19
N LEU A 38 14.06 6.90 14.81
CA LEU A 38 12.68 7.24 15.13
C LEU A 38 12.49 7.17 16.64
N PRO A 39 11.75 8.11 17.27
CA PRO A 39 11.60 8.16 18.72
C PRO A 39 10.85 6.95 19.29
N ASP A 40 9.86 6.44 18.55
CA ASP A 40 8.91 5.45 19.05
C ASP A 40 8.94 4.11 18.29
N ALA A 41 9.87 3.94 17.34
CA ALA A 41 9.96 2.73 16.53
C ALA A 41 11.41 2.28 16.33
N ALA A 42 11.67 0.99 16.46
CA ALA A 42 12.96 0.41 16.07
C ALA A 42 13.08 0.30 14.55
N VAL A 43 14.19 0.80 14.02
CA VAL A 43 14.50 0.67 12.59
C VAL A 43 15.30 -0.61 12.36
N THR A 44 14.95 -1.36 11.32
CA THR A 44 15.63 -2.59 10.94
C THR A 44 15.86 -2.67 9.43
N HIS A 45 16.81 -3.53 9.05
CA HIS A 45 17.12 -3.88 7.66
C HIS A 45 16.75 -5.33 7.34
N SER A 46 16.31 -6.10 8.35
CA SER A 46 15.91 -7.49 8.20
C SER A 46 14.41 -7.69 8.39
N ILE A 47 13.80 -8.44 7.50
CA ILE A 47 12.40 -8.87 7.65
C ILE A 47 12.23 -9.81 8.84
N ASP A 48 13.26 -10.57 9.18
CA ASP A 48 13.25 -11.53 10.29
C ASP A 48 12.97 -10.86 11.64
N ASP A 49 13.44 -9.62 11.84
CA ASP A 49 13.15 -8.84 13.04
C ASP A 49 11.67 -8.50 13.20
N ILE A 50 10.92 -8.55 12.11
CA ILE A 50 9.49 -8.25 12.08
C ILE A 50 8.65 -9.51 12.20
N ILE A 51 8.96 -10.54 11.39
CA ILE A 51 8.17 -11.77 11.38
C ILE A 51 8.32 -12.57 12.67
N ASN A 52 9.48 -12.51 13.30
CA ASN A 52 9.76 -13.19 14.57
C ASN A 52 9.39 -12.38 15.81
N ASP A 53 8.97 -11.12 15.67
CA ASP A 53 8.53 -10.31 16.81
C ASP A 53 7.07 -10.65 17.17
N PRO A 54 6.82 -11.28 18.34
CA PRO A 54 5.47 -11.67 18.76
C PRO A 54 4.58 -10.45 19.05
N ASN A 55 5.16 -9.27 19.26
CA ASN A 55 4.41 -8.05 19.54
C ASN A 55 3.90 -7.35 18.27
N VAL A 56 4.38 -7.72 17.08
CA VAL A 56 3.87 -7.16 15.83
C VAL A 56 2.59 -7.87 15.43
N ASP A 57 1.49 -7.15 15.37
CA ASP A 57 0.17 -7.66 14.96
C ASP A 57 -0.05 -7.58 13.44
N THR A 58 0.42 -6.48 12.86
CA THR A 58 0.09 -6.12 11.48
C THR A 58 1.31 -5.55 10.76
N VAL A 59 1.52 -6.00 9.54
CA VAL A 59 2.54 -5.47 8.62
C VAL A 59 1.88 -4.56 7.60
N VAL A 60 2.40 -3.36 7.45
CA VAL A 60 1.95 -2.38 6.44
C VAL A 60 3.03 -2.24 5.37
N GLU A 61 2.77 -2.76 4.16
CA GLU A 61 3.69 -2.72 3.03
C GLU A 61 3.42 -1.51 2.15
N VAL A 62 4.42 -0.65 2.02
CA VAL A 62 4.42 0.59 1.24
C VAL A 62 5.76 0.82 0.52
N MET A 63 6.43 -0.27 0.15
CA MET A 63 7.73 -0.23 -0.52
C MET A 63 7.61 0.05 -2.01
N GLY A 64 6.53 -0.48 -2.63
CA GLY A 64 6.37 -0.49 -4.08
C GLY A 64 7.27 -1.53 -4.79
N GLY A 65 7.00 -1.73 -6.08
CA GLY A 65 7.67 -2.79 -6.85
C GLY A 65 7.12 -4.19 -6.53
N LEU A 66 7.74 -5.22 -7.12
CA LEU A 66 7.34 -6.61 -6.92
C LEU A 66 8.21 -7.30 -5.86
N HIS A 67 9.50 -7.26 -6.04
CA HIS A 67 10.49 -7.84 -5.12
C HIS A 67 11.38 -6.72 -4.52
N PRO A 68 11.75 -6.83 -3.26
CA PRO A 68 11.46 -7.89 -2.29
C PRO A 68 10.08 -7.76 -1.60
N ALA A 69 9.21 -6.85 -2.02
CA ALA A 69 7.93 -6.59 -1.35
C ALA A 69 7.06 -7.84 -1.21
N TRP A 70 6.94 -8.64 -2.29
CA TRP A 70 6.19 -9.90 -2.25
C TRP A 70 6.78 -10.92 -1.28
N ASP A 71 8.10 -11.08 -1.30
CA ASP A 71 8.78 -12.03 -0.43
C ASP A 71 8.52 -11.71 1.05
N TYR A 72 8.51 -10.43 1.39
CA TYR A 72 8.24 -9.95 2.75
C TYR A 72 6.76 -10.07 3.14
N VAL A 73 5.84 -9.76 2.22
CA VAL A 73 4.41 -9.94 2.43
C VAL A 73 4.08 -11.42 2.64
N LYS A 74 4.64 -12.29 1.80
CA LYS A 74 4.47 -13.75 1.92
C LYS A 74 4.99 -14.27 3.25
N ALA A 75 6.20 -13.86 3.65
CA ALA A 75 6.78 -14.22 4.94
C ALA A 75 5.93 -13.75 6.13
N ALA A 76 5.41 -12.52 6.08
CA ALA A 76 4.53 -11.98 7.11
C ALA A 76 3.22 -12.78 7.24
N ILE A 77 2.58 -13.13 6.11
CA ILE A 77 1.36 -13.95 6.09
C ILE A 77 1.63 -15.32 6.70
N LEU A 78 2.73 -15.98 6.29
CA LEU A 78 3.12 -17.29 6.81
C LEU A 78 3.47 -17.26 8.32
N ALA A 79 3.98 -16.12 8.81
CA ALA A 79 4.21 -15.87 10.23
C ALA A 79 2.94 -15.48 11.02
N GLY A 80 1.75 -15.55 10.39
CA GLY A 80 0.48 -15.26 11.04
C GLY A 80 0.21 -13.75 11.25
N LYS A 81 0.96 -12.86 10.59
CA LYS A 81 0.75 -11.41 10.70
C LYS A 81 -0.34 -10.95 9.73
N ASN A 82 -1.20 -10.06 10.19
CA ASN A 82 -2.11 -9.36 9.29
C ASN A 82 -1.33 -8.46 8.34
N VAL A 83 -1.84 -8.23 7.13
CA VAL A 83 -1.16 -7.42 6.13
C VAL A 83 -2.08 -6.35 5.55
N VAL A 84 -1.55 -5.15 5.44
CA VAL A 84 -2.13 -4.03 4.69
C VAL A 84 -1.13 -3.59 3.64
N THR A 85 -1.54 -3.49 2.38
CA THR A 85 -0.64 -3.02 1.31
C THR A 85 -1.27 -1.90 0.48
N ALA A 86 -0.46 -0.95 0.05
CA ALA A 86 -0.80 0.05 -0.95
C ALA A 86 -0.20 -0.28 -2.33
N ASN A 87 0.43 -1.44 -2.48
CA ASN A 87 1.18 -1.83 -3.66
C ASN A 87 0.30 -2.51 -4.71
N LYS A 88 -0.27 -1.71 -5.58
CA LYS A 88 -1.11 -2.18 -6.70
C LYS A 88 -0.43 -3.21 -7.58
N ALA A 89 0.86 -3.03 -7.88
CA ALA A 89 1.60 -3.94 -8.75
C ALA A 89 1.75 -5.32 -8.11
N LEU A 90 2.06 -5.39 -6.83
CA LEU A 90 2.16 -6.61 -6.06
C LEU A 90 0.83 -7.37 -6.04
N VAL A 91 -0.25 -6.71 -5.65
CA VAL A 91 -1.57 -7.35 -5.57
C VAL A 91 -2.00 -7.89 -6.94
N ASN A 92 -1.80 -7.11 -8.01
CA ASN A 92 -2.18 -7.54 -9.35
C ASN A 92 -1.33 -8.72 -9.86
N HIS A 93 -0.03 -8.70 -9.58
CA HIS A 93 0.89 -9.71 -10.11
C HIS A 93 0.78 -11.06 -9.39
N PHE A 94 0.61 -11.03 -8.08
CA PHE A 94 0.61 -12.21 -7.22
C PHE A 94 -0.79 -12.61 -6.74
N TYR A 95 -1.84 -12.11 -7.35
CA TYR A 95 -3.23 -12.33 -6.92
C TYR A 95 -3.57 -13.80 -6.74
N ASP A 96 -3.20 -14.64 -7.71
CA ASP A 96 -3.51 -16.07 -7.73
C ASP A 96 -2.74 -16.87 -6.66
N GLU A 97 -1.58 -16.37 -6.21
CA GLU A 97 -0.84 -16.96 -5.08
C GLU A 97 -1.30 -16.39 -3.74
N LEU A 98 -1.65 -15.11 -3.73
CA LEU A 98 -2.00 -14.36 -2.53
C LEU A 98 -3.31 -14.85 -1.90
N LEU A 99 -4.35 -15.04 -2.70
CA LEU A 99 -5.67 -15.43 -2.18
C LEU A 99 -5.63 -16.76 -1.45
N PRO A 100 -5.14 -17.86 -2.05
CA PRO A 100 -5.05 -19.15 -1.36
C PRO A 100 -4.21 -19.08 -0.08
N LEU A 101 -3.13 -18.28 -0.10
CA LEU A 101 -2.26 -18.13 1.06
C LEU A 101 -2.98 -17.45 2.24
N VAL A 102 -3.74 -16.39 1.96
CA VAL A 102 -4.54 -15.69 2.98
C VAL A 102 -5.66 -16.58 3.52
N GLU A 103 -6.34 -17.34 2.64
CA GLU A 103 -7.37 -18.29 3.05
C GLU A 103 -6.84 -19.41 3.93
N GLN A 104 -5.67 -19.98 3.59
CA GLN A 104 -5.03 -21.06 4.35
C GLN A 104 -4.57 -20.61 5.73
N THR A 105 -4.05 -19.40 5.83
CA THR A 105 -3.50 -18.88 7.10
C THR A 105 -4.55 -18.20 7.97
N GLY A 106 -5.67 -17.77 7.40
CA GLY A 106 -6.73 -17.05 8.10
C GLY A 106 -6.36 -15.64 8.56
N VAL A 107 -5.23 -15.09 8.12
CA VAL A 107 -4.81 -13.72 8.42
C VAL A 107 -5.72 -12.70 7.69
N LYS A 108 -5.80 -11.50 8.23
CA LYS A 108 -6.53 -10.41 7.57
C LYS A 108 -5.61 -9.73 6.56
N PHE A 109 -6.03 -9.71 5.30
CA PHE A 109 -5.36 -8.97 4.24
C PHE A 109 -6.22 -7.79 3.77
N ARG A 110 -5.62 -6.61 3.62
CA ARG A 110 -6.29 -5.39 3.13
C ARG A 110 -5.42 -4.68 2.10
N CYS A 111 -6.04 -4.31 0.98
CA CYS A 111 -5.37 -3.62 -0.13
C CYS A 111 -6.19 -2.43 -0.67
N THR A 112 -7.06 -1.84 0.15
CA THR A 112 -7.94 -0.74 -0.28
C THR A 112 -7.15 0.44 -0.85
N ALA A 113 -6.00 0.77 -0.25
CA ALA A 113 -5.13 1.83 -0.71
C ALA A 113 -4.44 1.53 -2.06
N ALA A 114 -4.39 0.27 -2.50
CA ALA A 114 -3.86 -0.12 -3.81
C ALA A 114 -4.81 0.25 -4.96
N VAL A 115 -6.11 0.48 -4.67
CA VAL A 115 -7.14 0.80 -5.66
C VAL A 115 -7.80 2.13 -5.31
N GLY A 116 -7.44 3.18 -6.07
CA GLY A 116 -8.02 4.52 -5.89
C GLY A 116 -7.43 5.32 -4.71
N GLY A 117 -6.38 4.83 -4.05
CA GLY A 117 -5.74 5.52 -2.92
C GLY A 117 -6.70 5.73 -1.74
N GLY A 118 -6.99 6.98 -1.39
CA GLY A 118 -7.90 7.34 -0.30
C GLY A 118 -9.39 7.26 -0.67
N ILE A 119 -9.74 6.92 -1.91
CA ILE A 119 -11.13 6.72 -2.34
C ILE A 119 -11.56 5.34 -1.88
N GLY A 120 -12.64 5.23 -1.12
CA GLY A 120 -13.15 3.99 -0.54
C GLY A 120 -13.76 3.00 -1.54
N TRP A 121 -13.19 2.86 -2.72
CA TRP A 121 -13.74 2.12 -3.85
C TRP A 121 -14.03 0.65 -3.53
N LEU A 122 -13.03 -0.09 -3.04
CA LEU A 122 -13.21 -1.50 -2.69
C LEU A 122 -14.17 -1.68 -1.52
N THR A 123 -14.13 -0.78 -0.55
CA THR A 123 -15.05 -0.80 0.61
C THR A 123 -16.50 -0.63 0.18
N GLU A 124 -16.77 0.27 -0.78
CA GLU A 124 -18.12 0.47 -1.30
C GLU A 124 -18.58 -0.72 -2.15
N LEU A 125 -17.69 -1.34 -2.95
CA LEU A 125 -18.01 -2.58 -3.64
C LEU A 125 -18.36 -3.71 -2.66
N GLU A 126 -17.58 -3.90 -1.60
CA GLU A 126 -17.86 -4.90 -0.56
C GLU A 126 -19.21 -4.63 0.12
N ARG A 127 -19.58 -3.37 0.34
CA ARG A 127 -20.88 -2.99 0.91
C ARG A 127 -22.03 -3.32 -0.03
N CYS A 128 -21.90 -2.97 -1.30
CA CYS A 128 -22.91 -3.28 -2.32
C CYS A 128 -23.15 -4.79 -2.43
N LEU A 129 -22.09 -5.59 -2.46
CA LEU A 129 -22.17 -7.05 -2.57
C LEU A 129 -22.87 -7.74 -1.39
N ARG A 130 -23.04 -7.07 -0.26
CA ARG A 130 -23.78 -7.62 0.89
C ARG A 130 -25.30 -7.60 0.70
N VAL A 131 -25.80 -6.73 -0.18
CA VAL A 131 -27.23 -6.46 -0.33
C VAL A 131 -27.73 -6.67 -1.75
N ASP A 132 -26.79 -6.71 -2.73
CA ASP A 132 -27.15 -6.81 -4.14
C ASP A 132 -26.07 -7.53 -4.96
N THR A 133 -26.40 -7.82 -6.22
CA THR A 133 -25.48 -8.43 -7.20
C THR A 133 -24.95 -7.36 -8.16
N ILE A 134 -23.62 -7.24 -8.24
CA ILE A 134 -23.00 -6.29 -9.15
C ILE A 134 -22.79 -6.96 -10.51
N SER A 135 -23.53 -6.51 -11.53
CA SER A 135 -23.39 -7.03 -12.91
C SER A 135 -22.32 -6.33 -13.73
N LYS A 136 -21.96 -5.08 -13.38
CA LYS A 136 -20.98 -4.30 -14.12
C LYS A 136 -20.32 -3.27 -13.22
N VAL A 137 -19.01 -3.12 -13.39
CA VAL A 137 -18.20 -2.06 -12.78
C VAL A 137 -17.51 -1.26 -13.88
N GLY A 138 -17.52 0.05 -13.78
CA GLY A 138 -16.86 0.95 -14.72
C GLY A 138 -16.39 2.22 -14.04
N GLY A 139 -15.27 2.78 -14.51
CA GLY A 139 -14.74 4.02 -13.96
C GLY A 139 -13.38 4.38 -14.53
N ILE A 140 -12.93 5.59 -14.23
CA ILE A 140 -11.59 6.08 -14.55
C ILE A 140 -10.77 6.04 -13.27
N MET A 141 -9.92 5.03 -13.12
CA MET A 141 -9.26 4.71 -11.84
C MET A 141 -7.78 5.05 -11.80
N ASN A 142 -7.24 5.69 -12.85
CA ASN A 142 -5.83 6.06 -12.90
C ASN A 142 -5.66 7.57 -13.10
N GLY A 143 -5.36 8.30 -12.02
CA GLY A 143 -5.17 9.75 -12.06
C GLY A 143 -4.01 10.20 -12.95
N THR A 144 -2.95 9.39 -13.07
CA THR A 144 -1.79 9.70 -13.94
C THR A 144 -2.19 9.71 -15.41
N CYS A 145 -2.81 8.62 -15.89
CA CYS A 145 -3.28 8.54 -17.28
C CYS A 145 -4.35 9.59 -17.57
N ASN A 146 -5.26 9.81 -16.64
CA ASN A 146 -6.30 10.82 -16.76
C ASN A 146 -5.72 12.22 -16.94
N TYR A 147 -4.75 12.61 -16.10
CA TYR A 147 -4.07 13.90 -16.22
C TYR A 147 -3.42 14.07 -17.59
N ILE A 148 -2.72 13.04 -18.09
CA ILE A 148 -2.06 13.10 -19.39
C ILE A 148 -3.09 13.26 -20.51
N LEU A 149 -4.11 12.40 -20.55
CA LEU A 149 -5.14 12.42 -21.57
C LEU A 149 -5.97 13.70 -21.56
N ASP A 150 -6.29 14.23 -20.38
CA ASP A 150 -7.01 15.49 -20.23
C ASP A 150 -6.20 16.66 -20.80
N ASN A 151 -4.90 16.75 -20.50
CA ASN A 151 -4.03 17.78 -21.05
C ASN A 151 -3.83 17.66 -22.56
N MET A 152 -3.72 16.45 -23.10
CA MET A 152 -3.68 16.23 -24.54
C MET A 152 -4.98 16.69 -25.22
N THR A 153 -6.13 16.38 -24.62
CA THR A 153 -7.44 16.68 -25.20
C THR A 153 -7.85 18.15 -25.04
N ARG A 154 -7.71 18.71 -23.84
CA ARG A 154 -8.18 20.09 -23.56
C ARG A 154 -7.18 21.16 -23.91
N ASN A 155 -5.89 20.88 -23.69
CA ASN A 155 -4.82 21.85 -23.86
C ASN A 155 -4.00 21.61 -25.14
N GLY A 156 -4.33 20.57 -25.92
CA GLY A 156 -3.61 20.24 -27.16
C GLY A 156 -2.16 19.85 -26.94
N LEU A 157 -1.77 19.43 -25.72
CA LEU A 157 -0.40 19.08 -25.42
C LEU A 157 -0.04 17.73 -26.06
N ASP A 158 1.21 17.66 -26.55
CA ASP A 158 1.82 16.39 -26.93
C ASP A 158 2.02 15.49 -25.67
N TYR A 159 1.97 14.18 -25.84
CA TYR A 159 2.13 13.20 -24.77
C TYR A 159 3.41 13.42 -23.95
N ALA A 160 4.55 13.64 -24.64
CA ALA A 160 5.83 13.85 -23.99
C ALA A 160 5.84 15.11 -23.11
N VAL A 161 5.16 16.17 -23.55
CA VAL A 161 5.02 17.42 -22.80
C VAL A 161 4.10 17.21 -21.59
N ALA A 162 2.94 16.58 -21.76
CA ALA A 162 2.01 16.29 -20.67
C ALA A 162 2.64 15.40 -19.59
N LEU A 163 3.43 14.40 -20.00
CA LEU A 163 4.18 13.53 -19.10
C LEU A 163 5.25 14.30 -18.31
N ARG A 164 6.00 15.19 -18.96
CA ARG A 164 7.02 16.03 -18.28
C ARG A 164 6.39 16.93 -17.23
N VAL A 165 5.29 17.59 -17.55
CA VAL A 165 4.56 18.46 -16.59
C VAL A 165 4.10 17.63 -15.38
N LEU A 166 3.54 16.44 -15.61
CA LEU A 166 3.13 15.54 -14.52
C LEU A 166 4.31 15.13 -13.62
N LEU A 167 5.48 14.82 -14.20
CA LEU A 167 6.67 14.43 -13.44
C LEU A 167 7.18 15.59 -12.58
N VAL A 168 7.19 16.82 -13.12
CA VAL A 168 7.54 18.02 -12.35
C VAL A 168 6.56 18.23 -11.20
N LEU A 169 5.25 18.10 -11.43
CA LEU A 169 4.23 18.24 -10.38
C LEU A 169 4.38 17.17 -9.29
N LYS A 170 4.79 15.94 -9.63
CA LYS A 170 5.09 14.90 -8.65
C LYS A 170 6.34 15.19 -7.84
N LEU A 171 7.37 15.78 -8.47
CA LEU A 171 8.62 16.15 -7.78
C LEU A 171 8.45 17.35 -6.84
N VAL A 172 7.55 18.28 -7.17
CA VAL A 172 7.26 19.47 -6.34
C VAL A 172 6.39 19.13 -5.13
N ARG A 173 5.70 17.97 -5.14
CA ARG A 173 4.88 17.50 -3.99
C ARG A 173 5.62 16.53 -3.07
N LEU A 174 6.90 16.29 -3.32
CA LEU A 174 7.82 15.54 -2.44
C LEU A 174 8.59 16.50 -1.53
#